data_11127771ff540c589b2ad80490c5be8a
#
_entry.id   11127771ff540c589b2ad80490c5be8a
#
_cell.length_a   1.000
_cell.length_b   1.000
_cell.length_c   1.000
_cell.angle_alpha   90.00
_cell.angle_beta   90.00
_cell.angle_gamma   90.00
#
_symmetry.space_group_name_H-M   'P 1'
#
loop_
_entity.id
_entity.type
_entity.pdbx_description
1 polymer ?
#
loop_
_entity_poly.entity_id
_entity_poly.type
_entity_poly.pdbx_seq_one_letter_code
_entity_poly.pdbx_strand_id
1 'polypeptide(L)'
;MKSVWPLLFLGSVLAIGAPKDCRAFTFGQQVSPLGRDHDPKMLERAGVVSWDTLRELDVTYETKGPGMTDFRTSFTSALLELDGKTVKLIGFIYPLEAAEQHQRFLLSAYPPSCPFCLPGGATEMVEVLASTPVKFTYDALVLQGRFELLRDDPSGLLYRLHDARPVVLN
;
A
#
# COMPACT_ATOMS: atom_id res chain seq x y z
N MET A 1 -10.86 88.34 4.82
CA MET A 1 -12.02 87.70 5.42
C MET A 1 -12.64 86.76 4.35
N LYS A 2 -12.20 85.53 4.26
CA LYS A 2 -12.83 84.45 3.48
C LYS A 2 -12.58 83.13 4.18
N SER A 3 -13.64 82.61 4.78
CA SER A 3 -13.69 81.29 5.44
C SER A 3 -13.66 80.21 4.41
N VAL A 4 -12.77 79.23 4.57
CA VAL A 4 -12.71 78.04 3.74
C VAL A 4 -12.96 76.83 4.63
N TRP A 5 -14.05 76.12 4.35
CA TRP A 5 -14.51 74.94 5.05
C TRP A 5 -13.86 73.72 4.42
N PRO A 6 -13.28 72.78 5.18
CA PRO A 6 -12.81 71.52 4.58
C PRO A 6 -13.95 70.51 4.51
N LEU A 7 -14.15 69.99 3.30
CA LEU A 7 -15.01 68.86 3.00
C LEU A 7 -14.38 67.56 3.55
N LEU A 8 -15.04 66.97 4.53
CA LEU A 8 -14.79 65.59 5.00
C LEU A 8 -15.34 64.60 3.98
N PHE A 9 -14.44 63.95 3.25
CA PHE A 9 -14.76 62.76 2.47
C PHE A 9 -14.82 61.53 3.41
N LEU A 10 -16.02 61.07 3.74
CA LEU A 10 -16.24 59.76 4.31
C LEU A 10 -16.06 58.72 3.20
N GLY A 11 -14.88 58.12 3.15
CA GLY A 11 -14.63 56.96 2.33
C GLY A 11 -15.26 55.72 2.96
N SER A 12 -16.41 55.28 2.42
CA SER A 12 -16.98 53.97 2.74
C SER A 12 -16.05 52.88 2.20
N VAL A 13 -15.28 52.26 3.09
CA VAL A 13 -14.57 51.03 2.79
C VAL A 13 -15.60 49.91 2.70
N LEU A 14 -15.98 49.52 1.47
CA LEU A 14 -16.68 48.26 1.24
C LEU A 14 -15.73 47.14 1.63
N ALA A 15 -15.98 46.53 2.76
CA ALA A 15 -15.37 45.25 3.13
C ALA A 15 -15.91 44.18 2.16
N ILE A 16 -15.13 43.88 1.12
CA ILE A 16 -15.34 42.69 0.28
C ILE A 16 -15.11 41.48 1.17
N GLY A 17 -16.19 40.89 1.65
CA GLY A 17 -16.16 39.67 2.39
C GLY A 17 -15.48 38.56 1.54
N ALA A 18 -14.30 38.14 1.98
CA ALA A 18 -13.64 36.97 1.40
C ALA A 18 -14.59 35.75 1.53
N PRO A 19 -14.77 34.96 0.47
CA PRO A 19 -15.58 33.75 0.56
C PRO A 19 -14.96 32.83 1.62
N LYS A 20 -15.71 32.53 2.69
CA LYS A 20 -15.31 31.67 3.80
C LYS A 20 -15.30 30.18 3.45
N ASP A 21 -15.44 29.83 2.18
CA ASP A 21 -15.50 28.45 1.70
C ASP A 21 -14.37 28.11 0.72
N CYS A 22 -13.14 28.58 0.97
CA CYS A 22 -11.98 27.83 0.55
C CYS A 22 -11.89 26.60 1.50
N ARG A 23 -12.80 25.64 1.34
CA ARG A 23 -12.48 24.27 1.72
C ARG A 23 -11.30 23.88 0.87
N ALA A 24 -10.10 23.99 1.45
CA ALA A 24 -8.95 23.29 0.94
C ALA A 24 -9.44 21.87 0.62
N PHE A 25 -9.33 21.50 -0.64
CA PHE A 25 -9.63 20.13 -1.08
C PHE A 25 -8.61 19.28 -0.34
N THR A 26 -8.96 18.88 0.87
CA THR A 26 -8.21 17.91 1.63
C THR A 26 -8.39 16.65 0.82
N PHE A 27 -7.40 16.32 0.01
CA PHE A 27 -7.28 15.01 -0.61
C PHE A 27 -7.51 14.02 0.52
N GLY A 28 -8.69 13.37 0.48
CA GLY A 28 -9.25 12.74 1.66
C GLY A 28 -8.25 11.80 2.29
N GLN A 29 -7.92 12.09 3.52
CA GLN A 29 -7.43 11.10 4.45
C GLN A 29 -8.55 10.10 4.71
N GLN A 30 -8.83 9.27 3.71
CA GLN A 30 -9.44 7.97 4.00
C GLN A 30 -8.30 7.10 4.54
N VAL A 31 -7.92 7.40 5.76
CA VAL A 31 -7.04 6.53 6.54
C VAL A 31 -7.84 5.26 6.75
N SER A 32 -7.28 4.11 6.36
CA SER A 32 -7.81 2.82 6.78
C SER A 32 -8.18 2.90 8.27
N PRO A 33 -9.31 2.31 8.72
CA PRO A 33 -9.67 2.26 10.13
C PRO A 33 -8.55 1.75 11.03
N LEU A 34 -7.56 1.04 10.45
CA LEU A 34 -6.39 0.49 11.13
C LEU A 34 -5.23 1.49 11.32
N GLY A 35 -5.31 2.72 10.76
CA GLY A 35 -4.28 3.75 10.96
C GLY A 35 -2.96 3.49 10.25
N ARG A 36 -2.00 4.47 10.38
CA ARG A 36 -0.66 4.37 9.76
C ARG A 36 0.29 3.46 10.54
N ASP A 37 0.02 3.27 11.81
CA ASP A 37 0.85 2.48 12.74
C ASP A 37 0.33 1.04 12.86
N HIS A 38 -0.28 0.53 11.77
CA HIS A 38 -0.80 -0.82 11.74
C HIS A 38 0.34 -1.84 11.89
N ASP A 39 0.30 -2.63 12.96
CA ASP A 39 1.17 -3.78 13.12
C ASP A 39 0.63 -4.94 12.28
N PRO A 40 1.40 -5.49 11.31
CA PRO A 40 0.98 -6.63 10.51
C PRO A 40 0.52 -7.84 11.33
N LYS A 41 0.96 -7.98 12.57
CA LYS A 41 0.46 -9.01 13.50
C LYS A 41 -1.04 -8.94 13.74
N MET A 42 -1.66 -7.78 13.60
CA MET A 42 -3.11 -7.63 13.68
C MET A 42 -3.85 -8.35 12.53
N LEU A 43 -3.15 -8.69 11.46
CA LEU A 43 -3.68 -9.47 10.33
C LEU A 43 -3.54 -10.98 10.55
N GLU A 44 -2.87 -11.44 11.59
CA GLU A 44 -2.70 -12.86 11.85
C GLU A 44 -4.04 -13.53 12.17
N ARG A 45 -4.34 -14.59 11.48
CA ARG A 45 -5.54 -15.41 11.65
C ARG A 45 -5.21 -16.88 11.43
N ALA A 46 -5.92 -17.77 12.12
CA ALA A 46 -5.77 -19.20 11.92
C ALA A 46 -6.02 -19.60 10.46
N GLY A 47 -5.13 -20.39 9.88
CA GLY A 47 -5.20 -20.83 8.48
C GLY A 47 -4.83 -19.78 7.43
N VAL A 48 -4.25 -18.65 7.84
CA VAL A 48 -3.67 -17.61 6.98
C VAL A 48 -2.16 -17.66 7.14
N VAL A 49 -1.41 -17.49 6.05
CA VAL A 49 0.04 -17.37 6.11
C VAL A 49 0.38 -16.02 6.76
N SER A 50 1.23 -16.07 7.78
CA SER A 50 1.70 -14.88 8.51
C SER A 50 2.67 -14.06 7.67
N TRP A 51 2.61 -12.75 7.79
CA TRP A 51 3.61 -11.86 7.21
C TRP A 51 4.99 -12.06 7.86
N ASP A 52 5.05 -12.50 9.13
CA ASP A 52 6.33 -12.85 9.77
C ASP A 52 7.00 -14.02 9.03
N THR A 53 6.23 -15.03 8.59
CA THR A 53 6.76 -16.13 7.76
C THR A 53 7.33 -15.61 6.43
N LEU A 54 6.66 -14.64 5.79
CA LEU A 54 7.16 -14.05 4.54
C LEU A 54 8.41 -13.20 4.72
N ARG A 55 8.68 -12.71 5.93
CA ARG A 55 9.91 -11.96 6.26
C ARG A 55 11.13 -12.85 6.53
N GLU A 56 10.91 -14.14 6.77
CA GLU A 56 11.98 -15.11 7.07
C GLU A 56 12.78 -15.48 5.81
N LEU A 57 13.63 -14.57 5.37
CA LEU A 57 14.55 -14.79 4.24
C LEU A 57 15.98 -14.92 4.74
N ASP A 58 16.72 -15.85 4.15
CA ASP A 58 18.16 -15.89 4.26
C ASP A 58 18.77 -15.06 3.13
N VAL A 59 19.44 -13.97 3.47
CA VAL A 59 20.16 -13.13 2.51
C VAL A 59 21.65 -13.40 2.61
N THR A 60 22.22 -13.97 1.58
CA THR A 60 23.68 -14.15 1.48
C THR A 60 24.26 -13.07 0.59
N TYR A 61 25.43 -12.55 1.02
CA TYR A 61 26.17 -11.51 0.30
C TYR A 61 27.43 -12.14 -0.26
N GLU A 62 27.56 -12.15 -1.58
CA GLU A 62 28.80 -12.57 -2.26
C GLU A 62 29.53 -11.33 -2.83
N THR A 63 30.72 -11.03 -2.30
CA THR A 63 31.56 -9.97 -2.86
C THR A 63 32.31 -10.49 -4.07
N LYS A 64 31.96 -10.05 -5.27
CA LYS A 64 32.62 -10.46 -6.53
C LYS A 64 33.79 -9.56 -6.93
N GLY A 65 34.13 -8.56 -6.11
CA GLY A 65 35.24 -7.63 -6.36
C GLY A 65 35.08 -6.31 -5.62
N PRO A 66 36.05 -5.38 -5.71
CA PRO A 66 35.97 -4.08 -5.08
C PRO A 66 34.72 -3.30 -5.52
N GLY A 67 33.77 -3.11 -4.59
CA GLY A 67 32.53 -2.35 -4.84
C GLY A 67 31.39 -3.13 -5.54
N MET A 68 31.57 -4.43 -5.81
CA MET A 68 30.50 -5.29 -6.35
C MET A 68 30.08 -6.32 -5.31
N THR A 69 28.92 -6.12 -4.72
CA THR A 69 28.27 -7.09 -3.83
C THR A 69 27.06 -7.68 -4.58
N ASP A 70 27.06 -8.98 -4.75
CA ASP A 70 25.91 -9.72 -5.27
C ASP A 70 25.05 -10.17 -4.09
N PHE A 71 23.75 -9.94 -4.19
CA PHE A 71 22.79 -10.34 -3.18
C PHE A 71 22.10 -11.61 -3.66
N ARG A 72 22.25 -12.70 -2.91
CA ARG A 72 21.47 -13.91 -3.15
C ARG A 72 20.44 -14.07 -2.05
N THR A 73 19.21 -14.10 -2.43
CA THR A 73 18.11 -14.40 -1.54
C THR A 73 17.86 -15.91 -1.57
N SER A 74 17.92 -16.55 -0.42
CA SER A 74 17.50 -17.93 -0.24
C SER A 74 16.24 -17.99 0.63
N PHE A 75 15.30 -18.84 0.23
CA PHE A 75 14.07 -19.03 0.95
C PHE A 75 14.25 -20.09 2.05
N THR A 76 13.68 -19.82 3.23
CA THR A 76 13.66 -20.77 4.33
C THR A 76 12.84 -22.01 3.99
N SER A 77 13.02 -23.10 4.75
CA SER A 77 12.21 -24.32 4.57
C SER A 77 10.71 -24.05 4.69
N ALA A 78 10.32 -23.16 5.61
CA ALA A 78 8.92 -22.78 5.77
C ALA A 78 8.34 -22.12 4.51
N LEU A 79 9.10 -21.24 3.84
CA LEU A 79 8.69 -20.63 2.58
C LEU A 79 8.66 -21.65 1.43
N LEU A 80 9.68 -22.52 1.35
CA LEU A 80 9.72 -23.59 0.33
C LEU A 80 8.54 -24.53 0.42
N GLU A 81 8.03 -24.77 1.63
CA GLU A 81 6.82 -25.57 1.83
C GLU A 81 5.55 -24.92 1.30
N LEU A 82 5.51 -23.58 1.18
CA LEU A 82 4.35 -22.85 0.65
C LEU A 82 4.33 -22.83 -0.88
N ASP A 83 5.48 -23.02 -1.53
CA ASP A 83 5.63 -22.94 -2.97
C ASP A 83 4.71 -23.95 -3.71
N GLY A 84 3.95 -23.44 -4.66
CA GLY A 84 2.94 -24.23 -5.40
C GLY A 84 1.65 -24.57 -4.65
N LYS A 85 1.58 -24.31 -3.33
CA LYS A 85 0.39 -24.63 -2.54
C LYS A 85 -0.68 -23.52 -2.63
N THR A 86 -1.92 -23.92 -2.41
CA THR A 86 -3.02 -22.98 -2.22
C THR A 86 -2.98 -22.48 -0.79
N VAL A 87 -2.76 -21.16 -0.65
CA VAL A 87 -2.67 -20.48 0.64
C VAL A 87 -3.71 -19.37 0.75
N LYS A 88 -3.92 -18.90 1.99
CA LYS A 88 -4.67 -17.66 2.26
C LYS A 88 -3.70 -16.61 2.80
N LEU A 89 -3.84 -15.40 2.28
CA LEU A 89 -3.12 -14.21 2.73
C LEU A 89 -4.14 -13.13 3.09
N ILE A 90 -3.83 -12.33 4.10
CA ILE A 90 -4.62 -11.16 4.47
C ILE A 90 -3.75 -9.91 4.31
N GLY A 91 -4.26 -8.87 3.69
CA GLY A 91 -3.51 -7.63 3.48
C GLY A 91 -4.34 -6.57 2.78
N PHE A 92 -3.67 -5.52 2.37
CA PHE A 92 -4.25 -4.33 1.74
C PHE A 92 -3.92 -4.31 0.25
N ILE A 93 -4.88 -3.89 -0.58
CA ILE A 93 -4.65 -3.68 -2.00
C ILE A 93 -3.76 -2.45 -2.20
N TYR A 94 -2.66 -2.64 -2.92
CA TYR A 94 -1.88 -1.56 -3.51
C TYR A 94 -2.02 -1.65 -5.03
N PRO A 95 -2.78 -0.73 -5.65
CA PRO A 95 -3.06 -0.79 -7.07
C PRO A 95 -1.83 -0.44 -7.90
N LEU A 96 -1.62 -1.15 -9.01
CA LEU A 96 -0.55 -0.86 -9.98
C LEU A 96 -1.02 0.07 -11.11
N GLU A 97 -2.32 0.30 -11.20
CA GLU A 97 -2.97 1.14 -12.21
C GLU A 97 -4.16 1.88 -11.61
N ALA A 98 -4.57 2.98 -12.22
CA ALA A 98 -5.73 3.76 -11.79
C ALA A 98 -7.01 3.13 -12.35
N ALA A 99 -7.65 2.25 -11.58
CA ALA A 99 -8.91 1.59 -11.90
C ALA A 99 -9.76 1.37 -10.63
N GLU A 100 -11.04 1.06 -10.79
CA GLU A 100 -11.91 0.68 -9.67
C GLU A 100 -11.79 -0.79 -9.31
N GLN A 101 -11.35 -1.62 -10.25
CA GLN A 101 -11.20 -3.06 -10.12
C GLN A 101 -9.87 -3.48 -10.72
N HIS A 102 -9.20 -4.43 -10.08
CA HIS A 102 -7.86 -4.86 -10.42
C HIS A 102 -7.79 -6.36 -10.58
N GLN A 103 -7.18 -6.84 -11.66
CA GLN A 103 -6.79 -8.25 -11.82
C GLN A 103 -5.32 -8.48 -11.44
N ARG A 104 -4.51 -7.41 -11.52
CA ARG A 104 -3.10 -7.43 -11.12
C ARG A 104 -2.83 -6.26 -10.17
N PHE A 105 -2.34 -6.57 -8.98
CA PHE A 105 -2.04 -5.57 -7.94
C PHE A 105 -1.04 -6.16 -6.94
N LEU A 106 -0.54 -5.34 -6.02
CA LEU A 106 0.23 -5.84 -4.89
C LEU A 106 -0.70 -5.97 -3.67
N LEU A 107 -0.57 -7.08 -2.95
CA LEU A 107 -1.12 -7.23 -1.62
C LEU A 107 -0.02 -6.86 -0.63
N SER A 108 -0.28 -5.91 0.25
CA SER A 108 0.68 -5.39 1.21
C SER A 108 0.30 -5.75 2.64
N ALA A 109 1.32 -5.95 3.48
CA ALA A 109 1.17 -6.07 4.92
C ALA A 109 0.66 -4.77 5.57
N TYR A 110 0.88 -3.62 4.93
CA TYR A 110 0.54 -2.30 5.45
C TYR A 110 -0.51 -1.60 4.59
N PRO A 111 -1.38 -0.80 5.20
CA PRO A 111 -2.34 0.00 4.46
C PRO A 111 -1.64 1.06 3.60
N PRO A 112 -2.16 1.36 2.41
CA PRO A 112 -1.61 2.39 1.56
C PRO A 112 -1.75 3.76 2.24
N SER A 113 -0.62 4.35 2.65
CA SER A 113 -0.57 5.66 3.31
C SER A 113 -0.27 6.82 2.35
N CYS A 114 0.29 6.51 1.19
CA CYS A 114 0.73 7.46 0.18
C CYS A 114 0.57 6.81 -1.20
N PRO A 115 -0.06 7.47 -2.18
CA PRO A 115 -0.27 6.88 -3.51
C PRO A 115 1.03 6.69 -4.32
N PHE A 116 2.15 7.27 -3.85
CA PHE A 116 3.46 7.20 -4.51
C PHE A 116 4.50 6.44 -3.70
N CYS A 117 4.14 5.94 -2.52
CA CYS A 117 5.07 5.25 -1.63
C CYS A 117 4.71 3.77 -1.57
N LEU A 118 5.65 2.89 -1.87
CA LEU A 118 5.46 1.48 -1.59
C LEU A 118 5.26 1.29 -0.09
N PRO A 119 4.24 0.55 0.33
CA PRO A 119 3.88 0.43 1.74
C PRO A 119 4.80 -0.49 2.56
N GLY A 120 5.82 -1.07 1.94
CA GLY A 120 6.77 -1.97 2.61
C GLY A 120 7.90 -2.41 1.69
N GLY A 121 8.77 -3.31 2.18
CA GLY A 121 9.81 -3.97 1.43
C GLY A 121 9.31 -5.16 0.60
N ALA A 122 10.20 -5.80 -0.16
CA ALA A 122 9.85 -6.95 -1.01
C ALA A 122 9.24 -8.13 -0.23
N THR A 123 9.62 -8.30 1.04
CA THR A 123 9.08 -9.34 1.94
C THR A 123 7.69 -9.02 2.50
N GLU A 124 7.22 -7.80 2.28
CA GLU A 124 5.95 -7.27 2.82
C GLU A 124 4.94 -7.03 1.71
N MET A 125 5.25 -7.51 0.51
CA MET A 125 4.41 -7.41 -0.68
C MET A 125 4.34 -8.73 -1.42
N VAL A 126 3.15 -9.06 -1.93
CA VAL A 126 2.88 -10.21 -2.79
C VAL A 126 2.20 -9.72 -4.04
N GLU A 127 2.73 -10.03 -5.22
CA GLU A 127 2.02 -9.77 -6.46
C GLU A 127 0.81 -10.70 -6.58
N VAL A 128 -0.33 -10.13 -6.87
CA VAL A 128 -1.59 -10.87 -7.02
C VAL A 128 -2.02 -10.87 -8.46
N LEU A 129 -2.24 -12.06 -9.00
CA LEU A 129 -2.91 -12.30 -10.27
C LEU A 129 -4.28 -12.91 -9.95
N ALA A 130 -5.31 -12.07 -9.96
CA ALA A 130 -6.65 -12.48 -9.57
C ALA A 130 -7.38 -13.18 -10.72
N SER A 131 -8.12 -14.25 -10.41
CA SER A 131 -8.95 -14.98 -11.38
C SER A 131 -10.14 -14.16 -11.88
N THR A 132 -10.61 -13.22 -11.06
CA THR A 132 -11.66 -12.25 -11.36
C THR A 132 -11.28 -10.88 -10.84
N PRO A 133 -11.70 -9.78 -11.48
CA PRO A 133 -11.39 -8.44 -11.00
C PRO A 133 -11.82 -8.24 -9.55
N VAL A 134 -10.93 -7.70 -8.73
CA VAL A 134 -11.15 -7.39 -7.31
C VAL A 134 -11.38 -5.89 -7.19
N LYS A 135 -12.48 -5.51 -6.54
CA LYS A 135 -12.79 -4.10 -6.28
C LYS A 135 -11.80 -3.52 -5.26
N PHE A 136 -11.29 -2.32 -5.54
CA PHE A 136 -10.42 -1.61 -4.60
C PHE A 136 -11.16 -1.34 -3.27
N THR A 137 -10.46 -1.54 -2.18
CA THR A 137 -10.89 -1.18 -0.82
C THR A 137 -9.69 -0.75 0.01
N TYR A 138 -9.93 0.12 0.98
CA TYR A 138 -8.94 0.49 1.99
C TYR A 138 -8.89 -0.50 3.16
N ASP A 139 -9.88 -1.39 3.26
CA ASP A 139 -9.91 -2.42 4.28
C ASP A 139 -9.04 -3.60 3.88
N ALA A 140 -8.47 -4.27 4.88
CA ALA A 140 -7.76 -5.52 4.65
C ALA A 140 -8.72 -6.59 4.11
N LEU A 141 -8.28 -7.32 3.12
CA LEU A 141 -9.05 -8.44 2.55
C LEU A 141 -8.25 -9.73 2.62
N VAL A 142 -8.98 -10.84 2.63
CA VAL A 142 -8.39 -12.18 2.57
C VAL A 142 -8.45 -12.67 1.14
N LEU A 143 -7.30 -13.06 0.61
CA LEU A 143 -7.17 -13.68 -0.71
C LEU A 143 -6.73 -15.13 -0.55
N GLN A 144 -7.32 -16.01 -1.36
CA GLN A 144 -6.87 -17.39 -1.51
C GLN A 144 -6.38 -17.61 -2.94
N GLY A 145 -5.21 -18.21 -3.09
CA GLY A 145 -4.63 -18.51 -4.39
C GLY A 145 -3.44 -19.45 -4.29
N ARG A 146 -2.85 -19.82 -5.43
CA ARG A 146 -1.64 -20.64 -5.51
C ARG A 146 -0.42 -19.76 -5.34
N PHE A 147 0.35 -20.03 -4.30
CA PHE A 147 1.55 -19.27 -3.94
C PHE A 147 2.75 -19.69 -4.79
N GLU A 148 3.56 -18.75 -5.21
CA GLU A 148 4.79 -18.96 -5.97
C GLU A 148 5.93 -18.13 -5.38
N LEU A 149 7.09 -18.76 -5.23
CA LEU A 149 8.35 -18.10 -4.89
C LEU A 149 9.06 -17.65 -6.15
N LEU A 150 9.34 -16.36 -6.24
CA LEU A 150 10.06 -15.74 -7.37
C LEU A 150 11.55 -15.65 -7.05
N ARG A 151 12.38 -16.42 -7.78
CA ARG A 151 13.82 -16.51 -7.49
C ARG A 151 14.64 -15.42 -8.16
N ASP A 152 14.23 -15.01 -9.36
CA ASP A 152 14.97 -14.08 -10.22
C ASP A 152 14.00 -13.13 -10.95
N ASP A 153 13.02 -12.56 -10.21
CA ASP A 153 12.08 -11.62 -10.79
C ASP A 153 12.74 -10.26 -11.05
N PRO A 154 12.72 -9.72 -12.29
CA PRO A 154 13.41 -8.49 -12.65
C PRO A 154 12.84 -7.24 -11.94
N SER A 155 11.64 -7.29 -11.40
CA SER A 155 11.04 -6.22 -10.61
C SER A 155 11.42 -6.30 -9.13
N GLY A 156 12.19 -7.32 -8.71
CA GLY A 156 12.61 -7.53 -7.33
C GLY A 156 11.52 -8.06 -6.41
N LEU A 157 10.42 -8.56 -6.97
CA LEU A 157 9.38 -9.23 -6.20
C LEU A 157 9.81 -10.64 -5.83
N LEU A 158 9.40 -11.08 -4.65
CA LEU A 158 9.75 -12.37 -4.08
C LEU A 158 8.60 -13.37 -4.14
N TYR A 159 7.38 -12.88 -4.18
CA TYR A 159 6.17 -13.67 -4.01
C TYR A 159 5.10 -13.30 -5.03
N ARG A 160 4.40 -14.32 -5.52
CA ARG A 160 3.22 -14.17 -6.38
C ARG A 160 2.10 -15.09 -5.93
N LEU A 161 0.87 -14.61 -6.03
CA LEU A 161 -0.34 -15.37 -5.75
C LEU A 161 -1.16 -15.49 -7.05
N HIS A 162 -1.20 -16.69 -7.61
CA HIS A 162 -1.93 -17.00 -8.84
C HIS A 162 -3.37 -17.39 -8.55
N ASP A 163 -4.24 -17.14 -9.54
CA ASP A 163 -5.65 -17.52 -9.51
C ASP A 163 -6.35 -17.05 -8.22
N ALA A 164 -5.92 -15.87 -7.75
CA ALA A 164 -6.35 -15.34 -6.48
C ALA A 164 -7.82 -14.90 -6.52
N ARG A 165 -8.50 -15.14 -5.40
CA ARG A 165 -9.88 -14.71 -5.20
C ARG A 165 -10.12 -14.29 -3.77
N PRO A 166 -10.99 -13.29 -3.52
CA PRO A 166 -11.42 -12.94 -2.18
C PRO A 166 -12.17 -14.10 -1.52
N VAL A 167 -11.90 -14.32 -0.23
CA VAL A 167 -12.60 -15.33 0.58
C VAL A 167 -12.93 -14.76 1.95
N VAL A 168 -13.95 -15.33 2.60
CA VAL A 168 -14.29 -14.99 3.98
C VAL A 168 -13.65 -16.04 4.89
N LEU A 169 -13.08 -15.59 6.00
CA LEU A 169 -12.63 -16.48 7.07
C LEU A 169 -13.83 -16.87 7.92
N ASN A 170 -14.09 -18.14 8.05
CA ASN A 170 -15.10 -18.70 8.93
C ASN A 170 -14.51 -18.89 10.33
#